data_c6188100fa0eed2823707179042dab01
#
_entry.id   c6188100fa0eed2823707179042dab01
#
_cell.length_a   1.000
_cell.length_b   1.000
_cell.length_c   1.000
_cell.angle_alpha   90.00
_cell.angle_beta   90.00
_cell.angle_gamma   90.00
#
_symmetry.space_group_name_H-M   'P 1'
#
loop_
_entity.id
_entity.type
_entity.pdbx_description
1 polymer ?
#
loop_
_entity_poly.entity_id
_entity_poly.type
_entity_poly.pdbx_seq_one_letter_code
_entity_poly.pdbx_strand_id
1 'polypeptide(L)'
;MISDREMDDFDAALLGAGFEVDDFSVVDMEHEPTAKEPHPTTGTVTVHRISTDEFTTYRAGSGSIWPQEFKADLQAGKFGQP
;
A
#
# COMPACT_ATOMS: atom_id res chain seq x y z
N MET A 1 -3.58 -5.23 9.46
CA MET A 1 -4.13 -3.92 9.89
C MET A 1 -3.14 -2.82 9.61
N ILE A 2 -3.59 -1.76 8.96
CA ILE A 2 -2.73 -0.62 8.61
C ILE A 2 -2.69 0.33 9.81
N SER A 3 -1.50 0.71 10.25
CA SER A 3 -1.34 1.66 11.34
C SER A 3 -1.50 3.10 10.85
N ASP A 4 -1.81 4.02 11.76
CA ASP A 4 -1.91 5.44 11.42
C ASP A 4 -0.59 5.97 10.86
N ARG A 5 0.53 5.48 11.38
CA ARG A 5 1.85 5.87 10.90
C ARG A 5 2.09 5.43 9.46
N GLU A 6 1.65 4.23 9.11
CA GLU A 6 1.75 3.75 7.74
C GLU A 6 0.91 4.59 6.79
N MET A 7 -0.29 4.97 7.20
CA MET A 7 -1.14 5.85 6.40
C MET A 7 -0.54 7.25 6.28
N ASP A 8 0.08 7.77 7.32
CA ASP A 8 0.76 9.06 7.25
C ASP A 8 1.92 9.02 6.25
N ASP A 9 2.70 7.95 6.26
CA ASP A 9 3.80 7.77 5.32
C ASP A 9 3.28 7.64 3.88
N PHE A 10 2.17 6.93 3.70
CA PHE A 10 1.53 6.79 2.41
C PHE A 10 1.04 8.15 1.88
N ASP A 11 0.34 8.91 2.71
CA ASP A 11 -0.17 10.23 2.34
C ASP A 11 0.99 11.19 2.02
N ALA A 12 2.06 11.15 2.82
CA ALA A 12 3.23 11.99 2.60
C ALA A 12 3.91 11.65 1.27
N ALA A 13 3.96 10.37 0.90
CA ALA A 13 4.53 9.96 -0.39
C ALA A 13 3.72 10.51 -1.56
N LEU A 14 2.39 10.47 -1.46
CA LEU A 14 1.51 11.01 -2.50
C LEU A 14 1.68 12.53 -2.64
N LEU A 15 1.62 13.24 -1.54
CA LEU A 15 1.75 14.69 -1.53
C LEU A 15 3.13 15.13 -2.03
N GLY A 16 4.17 14.44 -1.62
CA GLY A 16 5.54 14.75 -2.06
C GLY A 16 5.77 14.51 -3.55
N ALA A 17 4.98 13.63 -4.16
CA ALA A 17 5.06 13.33 -5.59
C ALA A 17 4.06 14.15 -6.42
N GLY A 18 3.23 14.99 -5.78
CA GLY A 18 2.26 15.83 -6.47
C GLY A 18 0.94 15.15 -6.80
N PHE A 19 0.67 14.00 -6.19
CA PHE A 19 -0.59 13.30 -6.36
C PHE A 19 -1.64 13.76 -5.36
N GLU A 20 -2.90 13.54 -5.69
CA GLU A 20 -4.01 13.82 -4.78
C GLU A 20 -4.33 12.56 -3.97
N VAL A 21 -4.41 12.72 -2.65
CA VAL A 21 -4.73 11.59 -1.75
C VAL A 21 -6.11 11.02 -2.09
N ASP A 22 -7.07 11.86 -2.44
CA ASP A 22 -8.44 11.44 -2.77
C ASP A 22 -8.53 10.58 -4.04
N ASP A 23 -7.50 10.58 -4.88
CA ASP A 23 -7.46 9.76 -6.08
C ASP A 23 -6.99 8.34 -5.82
N PHE A 24 -6.68 8.01 -4.57
CA PHE A 24 -6.17 6.71 -4.18
C PHE A 24 -7.06 6.04 -3.14
N SER A 25 -7.24 4.75 -3.30
CA SER A 25 -7.96 3.90 -2.36
C SER A 25 -7.00 2.84 -1.83
N VAL A 26 -7.06 2.58 -0.53
CA VAL A 26 -6.23 1.56 0.11
C VAL A 26 -7.15 0.52 0.73
N VAL A 27 -6.93 -0.73 0.35
CA VAL A 27 -7.69 -1.85 0.88
C VAL A 27 -6.73 -2.75 1.65
N ASP A 28 -7.04 -2.95 2.92
CA ASP A 28 -6.27 -3.81 3.82
C ASP A 28 -7.00 -5.15 3.94
N MET A 29 -6.33 -6.23 3.56
CA MET A 29 -6.86 -7.58 3.71
C MET A 29 -5.93 -8.41 4.58
N GLU A 30 -6.47 -8.95 5.66
CA GLU A 30 -5.75 -9.85 6.54
C GLU A 30 -6.12 -11.29 6.19
N HIS A 31 -5.08 -12.13 6.07
CA HIS A 31 -5.25 -13.55 5.81
C HIS A 31 -5.01 -14.33 7.10
N GLU A 32 -5.97 -15.17 7.47
CA GLU A 32 -5.79 -16.02 8.62
C GLU A 32 -4.76 -17.11 8.30
N PRO A 33 -3.86 -17.41 9.25
CA PRO A 33 -2.92 -18.52 9.05
C PRO A 33 -3.69 -19.84 8.98
N THR A 34 -3.42 -20.63 7.94
CA THR A 34 -3.96 -21.98 7.89
C THR A 34 -3.14 -22.89 8.79
N ALA A 35 -3.71 -24.04 9.18
CA ALA A 35 -3.02 -24.98 10.03
C ALA A 35 -1.71 -25.50 9.45
N LYS A 36 -1.49 -25.29 8.16
CA LYS A 36 -0.27 -25.71 7.46
C LYS A 36 0.82 -24.67 7.46
N GLU A 37 0.50 -23.43 7.85
CA GLU A 37 1.47 -22.33 7.82
C GLU A 37 1.79 -21.88 9.25
N PRO A 38 3.01 -22.13 9.72
CA PRO A 38 3.40 -21.71 11.06
C PRO A 38 3.79 -20.23 11.16
N HIS A 39 3.51 -19.46 10.13
CA HIS A 39 3.88 -18.06 10.10
C HIS A 39 2.83 -17.18 10.78
N PRO A 40 3.23 -16.04 11.35
CA PRO A 40 2.28 -15.09 11.90
C PRO A 40 1.35 -14.61 10.78
N THR A 41 0.19 -14.11 11.18
CA THR A 41 -0.81 -13.58 10.25
C THR A 41 -0.17 -12.60 9.28
N THR A 42 -0.27 -12.90 8.00
CA THR A 42 0.17 -11.99 6.96
C THR A 42 -1.05 -11.41 6.28
N GLY A 43 -0.93 -10.15 5.87
CA GLY A 43 -1.98 -9.49 5.13
C GLY A 43 -1.46 -8.92 3.83
N THR A 44 -2.34 -8.31 3.08
CA THR A 44 -1.99 -7.56 1.89
C THR A 44 -2.62 -6.18 1.94
N VAL A 45 -1.94 -5.23 1.32
CA VAL A 45 -2.46 -3.87 1.13
C VAL A 45 -2.52 -3.63 -0.37
N THR A 46 -3.71 -3.36 -0.88
CA THR A 46 -3.89 -3.01 -2.29
C THR A 46 -4.10 -1.52 -2.41
N VAL A 47 -3.25 -0.86 -3.17
CA VAL A 47 -3.38 0.56 -3.48
C VAL A 47 -3.91 0.69 -4.89
N HIS A 48 -5.02 1.42 -5.03
CA HIS A 48 -5.70 1.60 -6.30
C HIS A 48 -5.80 3.09 -6.62
N ARG A 49 -5.35 3.49 -7.80
CA ARG A 49 -5.53 4.83 -8.29
C ARG A 49 -6.83 4.90 -9.07
N ILE A 50 -7.77 5.70 -8.59
CA ILE A 50 -9.14 5.71 -9.08
C ILE A 50 -9.23 6.25 -10.51
N SER A 51 -8.51 7.33 -10.81
CA SER A 51 -8.60 8.00 -12.11
C SER A 51 -8.05 7.18 -13.26
N THR A 52 -7.04 6.34 -13.03
CA THR A 52 -6.40 5.53 -14.06
C THR A 52 -6.73 4.05 -13.96
N ASP A 53 -7.38 3.65 -12.86
CA ASP A 53 -7.71 2.26 -12.55
C ASP A 53 -6.47 1.36 -12.43
N GLU A 54 -5.34 1.94 -12.09
CA GLU A 54 -4.12 1.18 -11.83
C GLU A 54 -4.06 0.77 -10.37
N PHE A 55 -3.59 -0.43 -10.11
CA PHE A 55 -3.49 -0.92 -8.74
C PHE A 55 -2.24 -1.78 -8.56
N THR A 56 -1.81 -1.88 -7.32
CA THR A 56 -0.67 -2.72 -6.92
C THR A 56 -0.94 -3.25 -5.53
N THR A 57 -0.59 -4.50 -5.31
CA THR A 57 -0.76 -5.15 -4.03
C THR A 57 0.60 -5.30 -3.35
N TYR A 58 0.66 -4.93 -2.08
CA TYR A 58 1.87 -5.03 -1.26
C TYR A 58 1.63 -6.01 -0.13
N ARG A 59 2.70 -6.63 0.34
CA ARG A 59 2.62 -7.50 1.50
C ARG A 59 2.63 -6.63 2.76
N ALA A 60 1.65 -6.83 3.62
CA ALA A 60 1.55 -6.16 4.90
C ALA A 60 1.70 -7.20 6.02
N GLY A 61 2.20 -6.77 7.15
CA GLY A 61 2.40 -7.64 8.29
C GLY A 61 3.56 -7.14 9.14
N SER A 62 3.97 -7.97 10.11
CA SER A 62 5.08 -7.62 10.99
C SER A 62 6.36 -7.44 10.17
N GLY A 63 6.99 -6.27 10.29
CA GLY A 63 8.21 -5.97 9.55
C GLY A 63 8.02 -5.52 8.11
N SER A 64 6.79 -5.31 7.66
CA SER A 64 6.56 -4.85 6.30
C SER A 64 6.87 -3.36 6.16
N ILE A 65 7.31 -2.98 4.96
CA ILE A 65 7.64 -1.59 4.63
C ILE A 65 6.84 -1.13 3.41
N TRP A 66 5.57 -1.52 3.36
CA TRP A 66 4.77 -1.26 2.17
C TRP A 66 4.68 0.24 1.79
N PRO A 67 4.63 1.22 2.72
CA PRO A 67 4.62 2.62 2.30
C PRO A 67 5.89 3.03 1.55
N GLN A 68 7.04 2.47 1.93
CA GLN A 68 8.31 2.74 1.24
C GLN A 68 8.32 2.08 -0.14
N GLU A 69 7.81 0.87 -0.25
CA GLU A 69 7.67 0.17 -1.53
C GLU A 69 6.72 0.95 -2.45
N PHE A 70 5.62 1.45 -1.91
CA PHE A 70 4.69 2.27 -2.65
C PHE A 70 5.36 3.56 -3.16
N LYS A 71 6.13 4.22 -2.33
CA LYS A 71 6.85 5.42 -2.72
C LYS A 71 7.81 5.15 -3.88
N ALA A 72 8.53 4.03 -3.82
CA ALA A 72 9.42 3.62 -4.90
C ALA A 72 8.67 3.39 -6.20
N ASP A 73 7.50 2.77 -6.13
CA ASP A 73 6.64 2.53 -7.29
C ASP A 73 6.11 3.84 -7.90
N LEU A 74 5.75 4.81 -7.06
CA LEU A 74 5.37 6.14 -7.53
C LEU A 74 6.50 6.80 -8.32
N GLN A 75 7.71 6.72 -7.80
CA GLN A 75 8.88 7.31 -8.44
C GLN A 75 9.24 6.58 -9.72
N ALA A 76 8.95 5.29 -9.80
CA ALA A 76 9.17 4.49 -11.00
C ALA A 76 8.11 4.71 -12.09
N GLY A 77 7.07 5.48 -11.79
CA GLY A 77 5.99 5.76 -12.75
C GLY A 77 4.94 4.66 -12.84
N LYS A 78 4.88 3.77 -11.87
CA LYS A 78 3.95 2.63 -11.90
C LYS A 78 2.48 3.06 -11.88
N PHE A 79 2.19 4.17 -11.24
CA PHE A 79 0.84 4.75 -11.18
C PHE A 79 0.66 5.90 -12.18
N GLY A 80 1.62 6.12 -13.07
CA GLY A 80 1.57 7.21 -14.03
C GLY A 80 2.02 8.53 -13.42
N GLN A 81 1.58 9.62 -14.03
CA GLN A 81 1.93 10.97 -13.57
C GLN A 81 0.76 11.55 -12.75
N PRO A 82 1.07 12.47 -11.84
CA PRO A 82 0.04 13.12 -11.03
C PRO A 82 -0.94 13.96 -11.83
#